data_d0f18fb80f1861a6d01655d8393c3841
#
_entry.id   d0f18fb80f1861a6d01655d8393c3841
#
_cell.length_a   1.000
_cell.length_b   1.000
_cell.length_c   1.000
_cell.angle_alpha   90.00
_cell.angle_beta   90.00
_cell.angle_gamma   90.00
#
_symmetry.space_group_name_H-M   'P 1'
#
loop_
_entity.id
_entity.type
_entity.pdbx_description
1 polymer ?
#
loop_
_entity_poly.entity_id
_entity_poly.type
_entity_poly.pdbx_seq_one_letter_code
_entity_poly.pdbx_strand_id
1 'polypeptide(L)'
;AAFLSASTAEEDETLRRALMDCALVIDLGSSTMDLAYVCDGREYAVSTMGVQLGGGMLDELLLEQAVDALCAEEAELVREILREKSAWKSRMMLSARRLKEQFFTLGTGEELTRRETIFCEGRHVLNLTISAAIVEELCERPSPLLEGESFRSRMMNCLLMAQQMTAQRPPKVVLLTGGASRMTFFQQLCRETFPDSVLHVSATPEFDIARGLAYAGHVDEMVRRLKADAAAYVESDAVEQKVQSAMPALTEQLSDAMARQLTDSVLVPEYRKWRQGET
;
A
#
# COMPACT_ATOMS: atom_id res chain seq x y z
N ALA A 1 1.84 -5.69 0.22
CA ALA A 1 1.08 -6.00 -1.01
C ALA A 1 0.81 -4.74 -1.84
N ALA A 2 0.07 -3.73 -1.32
CA ALA A 2 -0.29 -2.51 -2.05
C ALA A 2 0.93 -1.75 -2.59
N PHE A 3 1.99 -1.63 -1.79
CA PHE A 3 3.27 -1.05 -2.20
C PHE A 3 3.86 -1.75 -3.43
N LEU A 4 3.85 -3.09 -3.46
CA LEU A 4 4.33 -3.86 -4.61
C LEU A 4 3.47 -3.61 -5.85
N SER A 5 2.14 -3.55 -5.70
CA SER A 5 1.24 -3.20 -6.80
C SER A 5 1.59 -1.83 -7.39
N ALA A 6 1.73 -0.80 -6.55
CA ALA A 6 2.05 0.54 -6.99
C ALA A 6 3.45 0.65 -7.63
N SER A 7 4.47 0.09 -6.99
CA SER A 7 5.87 0.18 -7.49
C SER A 7 6.11 -0.57 -8.80
N THR A 8 5.29 -1.58 -9.11
CA THR A 8 5.39 -2.35 -10.36
C THR A 8 4.52 -1.81 -11.48
N ALA A 9 3.40 -1.17 -11.15
CA ALA A 9 2.48 -0.60 -12.12
C ALA A 9 2.83 0.84 -12.53
N GLU A 10 3.71 1.51 -11.77
CA GLU A 10 4.05 2.91 -11.99
C GLU A 10 5.00 3.05 -13.20
N GLU A 11 4.56 3.80 -14.20
CA GLU A 11 5.35 4.10 -15.41
C GLU A 11 6.25 5.33 -15.22
N ASP A 12 5.88 6.25 -14.31
CA ASP A 12 6.70 7.41 -13.97
C ASP A 12 7.89 6.98 -13.09
N GLU A 13 9.06 7.00 -13.68
CA GLU A 13 10.31 6.65 -13.02
C GLU A 13 10.61 7.52 -11.78
N THR A 14 10.19 8.78 -11.79
CA THR A 14 10.40 9.72 -10.68
C THR A 14 9.55 9.30 -9.48
N LEU A 15 8.28 9.01 -9.72
CA LEU A 15 7.36 8.53 -8.69
C LEU A 15 7.78 7.15 -8.18
N ARG A 16 8.21 6.26 -9.08
CA ARG A 16 8.71 4.93 -8.71
C ARG A 16 9.95 5.02 -7.80
N ARG A 17 10.89 5.92 -8.09
CA ARG A 17 12.05 6.15 -7.21
C ARG A 17 11.64 6.72 -5.87
N ALA A 18 10.71 7.66 -5.85
CA ALA A 18 10.20 8.24 -4.61
C ALA A 18 9.48 7.18 -3.73
N LEU A 19 8.69 6.28 -4.35
CA LEU A 19 8.07 5.14 -3.67
C LEU A 19 9.13 4.23 -3.04
N MET A 20 10.20 3.91 -3.78
CA MET A 20 11.28 3.04 -3.29
C MET A 20 12.14 3.71 -2.22
N ASP A 21 12.29 5.05 -2.24
CA ASP A 21 13.03 5.77 -1.20
C ASP A 21 12.29 5.68 0.14
N CYS A 22 11.07 6.25 0.22
CA CYS A 22 10.30 6.25 1.45
C CYS A 22 8.81 6.49 1.17
N ALA A 23 7.97 5.51 1.48
CA ALA A 23 6.53 5.58 1.26
C ALA A 23 5.75 5.24 2.53
N LEU A 24 4.72 6.03 2.81
CA LEU A 24 3.67 5.70 3.77
C LEU A 24 2.49 5.14 2.99
N VAL A 25 2.18 3.88 3.19
CA VAL A 25 1.01 3.22 2.60
C VAL A 25 -0.14 3.28 3.59
N ILE A 26 -1.28 3.77 3.14
CA ILE A 26 -2.50 3.85 3.94
C ILE A 26 -3.58 3.05 3.20
N ASP A 27 -3.96 1.93 3.77
CA ASP A 27 -5.09 1.12 3.29
C ASP A 27 -6.34 1.50 4.05
N LEU A 28 -7.24 2.23 3.39
CA LEU A 28 -8.52 2.63 3.96
C LEU A 28 -9.62 1.73 3.41
N GLY A 29 -9.93 0.70 4.18
CA GLY A 29 -10.97 -0.26 3.91
C GLY A 29 -12.36 0.20 4.35
N SER A 30 -13.30 -0.75 4.39
CA SER A 30 -14.65 -0.51 4.91
C SER A 30 -14.68 -0.36 6.43
N SER A 31 -13.88 -1.16 7.14
CA SER A 31 -13.91 -1.27 8.62
C SER A 31 -12.65 -0.76 9.28
N THR A 32 -11.51 -0.82 8.59
CA THR A 32 -10.19 -0.51 9.15
C THR A 32 -9.43 0.49 8.29
N MET A 33 -8.53 1.20 8.93
CA MET A 33 -7.44 1.93 8.32
C MET A 33 -6.14 1.29 8.78
N ASP A 34 -5.38 0.76 7.85
CA ASP A 34 -4.11 0.10 8.08
C ASP A 34 -2.97 0.95 7.49
N LEU A 35 -1.89 1.08 8.25
CA LEU A 35 -0.75 1.91 7.90
C LEU A 35 0.49 1.03 7.79
N ALA A 36 1.27 1.21 6.73
CA ALA A 36 2.56 0.56 6.57
C ALA A 36 3.59 1.58 6.06
N TYR A 37 4.77 1.60 6.68
CA TYR A 37 5.84 2.50 6.32
C TYR A 37 6.99 1.70 5.69
N VAL A 38 7.34 2.05 4.45
CA VAL A 38 8.32 1.32 3.65
C VAL A 38 9.43 2.27 3.22
N CYS A 39 10.69 1.96 3.56
CA CYS A 39 11.85 2.70 3.10
C CYS A 39 12.90 1.74 2.52
N ASP A 40 13.53 2.14 1.42
CA ASP A 40 14.50 1.33 0.69
C ASP A 40 13.96 -0.07 0.36
N GLY A 41 12.65 -0.15 0.06
CA GLY A 41 11.94 -1.39 -0.25
C GLY A 41 11.72 -2.33 0.94
N ARG A 42 11.96 -1.87 2.17
CA ARG A 42 11.78 -2.65 3.41
C ARG A 42 10.69 -2.03 4.28
N GLU A 43 9.81 -2.86 4.79
CA GLU A 43 8.82 -2.45 5.77
C GLU A 43 9.45 -2.29 7.15
N TYR A 44 9.13 -1.19 7.82
CA TYR A 44 9.56 -0.92 9.19
C TYR A 44 8.44 -1.28 10.16
N ALA A 45 8.73 -2.14 11.11
CA ALA A 45 7.78 -2.71 12.08
C ALA A 45 7.07 -1.69 13.00
N VAL A 46 7.52 -0.44 13.00
CA VAL A 46 6.92 0.67 13.78
C VAL A 46 5.55 1.08 13.23
N SER A 47 5.14 0.54 12.10
CA SER A 47 4.11 1.09 11.23
C SER A 47 2.82 0.28 11.13
N THR A 48 2.73 -0.90 11.69
CA THR A 48 1.48 -1.68 11.67
C THR A 48 0.50 -1.17 12.72
N MET A 49 -0.13 -0.04 12.42
CA MET A 49 -1.30 0.42 13.17
C MET A 49 -2.56 0.10 12.35
N GLY A 50 -3.30 -0.90 12.79
CA GLY A 50 -4.68 -1.10 12.35
C GLY A 50 -5.63 -0.38 13.32
N VAL A 51 -6.42 0.55 12.81
CA VAL A 51 -7.46 1.22 13.60
C VAL A 51 -8.82 0.82 13.04
N GLN A 52 -9.77 0.51 13.93
CA GLN A 52 -11.16 0.25 13.52
C GLN A 52 -11.84 1.56 13.10
N LEU A 53 -11.40 2.09 11.99
CA LEU A 53 -11.85 3.34 11.43
C LEU A 53 -11.80 3.25 9.91
N GLY A 54 -12.93 2.95 9.29
CA GLY A 54 -13.02 2.76 7.83
C GLY A 54 -14.21 3.49 7.22
N GLY A 55 -14.34 3.38 5.91
CA GLY A 55 -15.41 4.02 5.16
C GLY A 55 -16.83 3.59 5.54
N GLY A 56 -16.99 2.48 6.26
CA GLY A 56 -18.28 2.03 6.80
C GLY A 56 -18.84 2.94 7.89
N MET A 57 -18.00 3.73 8.55
CA MET A 57 -18.47 4.74 9.49
C MET A 57 -19.34 5.79 8.80
N LEU A 58 -18.96 6.23 7.61
CA LEU A 58 -19.78 7.15 6.84
C LEU A 58 -21.11 6.51 6.41
N ASP A 59 -21.14 5.18 6.16
CA ASP A 59 -22.38 4.47 5.86
C ASP A 59 -23.34 4.51 7.07
N GLU A 60 -22.82 4.32 8.30
CA GLU A 60 -23.61 4.44 9.53
C GLU A 60 -24.11 5.87 9.77
N LEU A 61 -23.25 6.86 9.60
CA LEU A 61 -23.63 8.27 9.76
C LEU A 61 -24.71 8.71 8.76
N LEU A 62 -24.63 8.24 7.52
CA LEU A 62 -25.70 8.49 6.51
C LEU A 62 -27.01 7.81 6.88
N LEU A 63 -26.96 6.61 7.43
CA LEU A 63 -28.17 5.92 7.89
C LEU A 63 -28.77 6.65 9.11
N GLU A 64 -27.97 7.04 10.08
CA GLU A 64 -28.44 7.81 11.23
C GLU A 64 -29.08 9.14 10.82
N GLN A 65 -28.47 9.87 9.91
CA GLN A 65 -29.03 11.11 9.36
C GLN A 65 -30.42 10.88 8.73
N ALA A 66 -30.56 9.80 7.95
CA ALA A 66 -31.84 9.47 7.32
C ALA A 66 -32.91 9.08 8.36
N VAL A 67 -32.54 8.47 9.48
CA VAL A 67 -33.45 8.17 10.59
C VAL A 67 -33.79 9.44 11.37
N ASP A 68 -32.81 10.32 11.64
CA ASP A 68 -33.01 11.59 12.34
C ASP A 68 -33.95 12.54 11.59
N ALA A 69 -34.07 12.37 10.26
CA ALA A 69 -34.99 13.15 9.43
C ALA A 69 -36.46 12.73 9.56
N LEU A 70 -36.76 11.62 10.24
CA LEU A 70 -38.11 11.17 10.54
C LEU A 70 -38.68 11.95 11.75
N CYS A 71 -40.01 11.89 11.96
CA CYS A 71 -40.55 12.38 13.22
C CYS A 71 -40.06 11.55 14.41
N ALA A 72 -40.03 12.13 15.61
CA ALA A 72 -39.40 11.54 16.77
C ALA A 72 -39.90 10.12 17.12
N GLU A 73 -41.22 9.90 17.04
CA GLU A 73 -41.83 8.61 17.32
C GLU A 73 -41.42 7.55 16.28
N GLU A 74 -41.43 7.90 15.01
CA GLU A 74 -41.03 7.01 13.92
C GLU A 74 -39.52 6.72 13.94
N ALA A 75 -38.69 7.73 14.24
CA ALA A 75 -37.26 7.57 14.36
C ALA A 75 -36.89 6.58 15.46
N GLU A 76 -37.55 6.66 16.60
CA GLU A 76 -37.29 5.72 17.72
C GLU A 76 -37.67 4.29 17.36
N LEU A 77 -38.85 4.12 16.75
CA LEU A 77 -39.30 2.80 16.27
C LEU A 77 -38.37 2.22 15.21
N VAL A 78 -37.93 3.04 14.25
CA VAL A 78 -36.97 2.59 13.21
C VAL A 78 -35.63 2.22 13.82
N ARG A 79 -35.11 2.97 14.80
CA ARG A 79 -33.88 2.60 15.51
C ARG A 79 -34.03 1.26 16.22
N GLU A 80 -35.17 1.00 16.88
CA GLU A 80 -35.44 -0.27 17.53
C GLU A 80 -35.48 -1.41 16.51
N ILE A 81 -36.19 -1.25 15.39
CA ILE A 81 -36.22 -2.23 14.30
C ILE A 81 -34.79 -2.50 13.78
N LEU A 82 -33.98 -1.50 13.55
CA LEU A 82 -32.61 -1.67 13.06
C LEU A 82 -31.71 -2.33 14.08
N ARG A 83 -31.93 -2.11 15.40
CA ARG A 83 -31.21 -2.76 16.49
C ARG A 83 -31.57 -4.25 16.61
N GLU A 84 -32.86 -4.59 16.54
CA GLU A 84 -33.35 -5.94 16.78
C GLU A 84 -33.36 -6.83 15.55
N LYS A 85 -33.58 -6.26 14.38
CA LYS A 85 -33.71 -6.98 13.10
C LYS A 85 -32.48 -6.78 12.24
N SER A 86 -31.45 -7.59 12.45
CA SER A 86 -30.17 -7.50 11.74
C SER A 86 -30.28 -7.49 10.21
N ALA A 87 -31.29 -8.17 9.65
CA ALA A 87 -31.54 -8.19 8.21
C ALA A 87 -31.91 -6.80 7.67
N TRP A 88 -32.72 -6.03 8.41
CA TRP A 88 -33.05 -4.66 8.01
C TRP A 88 -31.84 -3.73 8.16
N LYS A 89 -31.10 -3.85 9.27
CA LYS A 89 -29.85 -3.09 9.45
C LYS A 89 -28.88 -3.35 8.29
N SER A 90 -28.61 -4.62 7.99
CA SER A 90 -27.70 -4.98 6.89
C SER A 90 -28.15 -4.46 5.53
N ARG A 91 -29.44 -4.50 5.25
CA ARG A 91 -30.01 -3.98 4.01
C ARG A 91 -29.83 -2.45 3.92
N MET A 92 -30.15 -1.71 4.98
CA MET A 92 -30.01 -0.25 5.00
C MET A 92 -28.54 0.17 4.92
N MET A 93 -27.66 -0.51 5.63
CA MET A 93 -26.21 -0.29 5.53
C MET A 93 -25.66 -0.55 4.12
N LEU A 94 -26.13 -1.61 3.44
CA LEU A 94 -25.75 -1.88 2.06
C LEU A 94 -26.25 -0.77 1.11
N SER A 95 -27.43 -0.22 1.39
CA SER A 95 -27.99 0.88 0.59
C SER A 95 -27.20 2.17 0.79
N ALA A 96 -26.84 2.52 2.03
CA ALA A 96 -25.99 3.65 2.34
C ALA A 96 -24.60 3.50 1.69
N ARG A 97 -23.98 2.31 1.79
CA ARG A 97 -22.73 2.01 1.12
C ARG A 97 -22.79 2.24 -0.39
N ARG A 98 -23.79 1.69 -1.05
CA ARG A 98 -23.94 1.85 -2.52
C ARG A 98 -24.12 3.31 -2.93
N LEU A 99 -24.87 4.08 -2.14
CA LEU A 99 -25.03 5.51 -2.37
C LEU A 99 -23.69 6.26 -2.22
N LYS A 100 -22.94 5.98 -1.15
CA LYS A 100 -21.62 6.53 -0.92
C LYS A 100 -20.64 6.16 -2.04
N GLU A 101 -20.55 4.89 -2.40
CA GLU A 101 -19.67 4.42 -3.48
C GLU A 101 -20.01 5.08 -4.81
N GLN A 102 -21.30 5.21 -5.14
CA GLN A 102 -21.75 5.92 -6.34
C GLN A 102 -21.31 7.40 -6.30
N PHE A 103 -21.52 8.09 -5.19
CA PHE A 103 -21.16 9.48 -5.02
C PHE A 103 -19.65 9.73 -5.24
N PHE A 104 -18.80 8.97 -4.58
CA PHE A 104 -17.35 9.14 -4.72
C PHE A 104 -16.79 8.62 -6.04
N THR A 105 -17.47 7.69 -6.72
CA THR A 105 -17.07 7.20 -8.05
C THR A 105 -17.45 8.21 -9.14
N LEU A 106 -18.62 8.84 -9.05
CA LEU A 106 -19.03 9.86 -10.00
C LEU A 106 -18.20 11.15 -9.88
N GLY A 107 -17.79 11.50 -8.66
CA GLY A 107 -16.90 12.64 -8.40
C GLY A 107 -17.48 14.02 -8.78
N THR A 108 -18.77 14.10 -9.10
CA THR A 108 -19.45 15.35 -9.51
C THR A 108 -19.72 16.29 -8.33
N GLY A 109 -19.79 15.74 -7.12
CA GLY A 109 -20.20 16.45 -5.91
C GLY A 109 -21.70 16.79 -5.87
N GLU A 110 -22.48 16.40 -6.88
CA GLU A 110 -23.92 16.60 -6.94
C GLU A 110 -24.63 15.75 -5.88
N GLU A 111 -25.79 16.26 -5.42
CA GLU A 111 -26.60 15.55 -4.46
C GLU A 111 -27.20 14.29 -5.07
N LEU A 112 -27.01 13.17 -4.38
CA LEU A 112 -27.65 11.90 -4.70
C LEU A 112 -28.58 11.50 -3.57
N THR A 113 -29.79 11.03 -3.93
CA THR A 113 -30.77 10.53 -2.98
C THR A 113 -31.22 9.12 -3.36
N ARG A 114 -31.30 8.26 -2.35
CA ARG A 114 -31.80 6.89 -2.47
C ARG A 114 -32.93 6.66 -1.49
N ARG A 115 -34.10 6.31 -2.01
CA ARG A 115 -35.27 6.02 -1.19
C ARG A 115 -35.33 4.55 -0.87
N GLU A 116 -35.42 4.22 0.42
CA GLU A 116 -35.58 2.86 0.94
C GLU A 116 -36.86 2.76 1.77
N THR A 117 -37.41 1.54 1.87
CA THR A 117 -38.60 1.28 2.66
C THR A 117 -38.39 0.06 3.55
N ILE A 118 -38.71 0.22 4.83
CA ILE A 118 -38.74 -0.83 5.82
C ILE A 118 -40.19 -1.25 6.01
N PHE A 119 -40.49 -2.53 5.80
CA PHE A 119 -41.78 -3.14 6.07
C PHE A 119 -41.72 -4.01 7.32
N CYS A 120 -41.71 -3.37 8.46
CA CYS A 120 -41.67 -4.02 9.78
C CYS A 120 -42.43 -3.11 10.75
N GLU A 121 -43.46 -3.63 11.43
CA GLU A 121 -44.30 -2.85 12.33
C GLU A 121 -44.95 -1.61 11.69
N GLY A 122 -45.11 -1.69 10.37
CA GLY A 122 -45.63 -0.59 9.55
C GLY A 122 -44.84 -0.43 8.25
N ARG A 123 -44.96 0.75 7.66
CA ARG A 123 -44.19 1.13 6.49
C ARG A 123 -43.44 2.41 6.78
N HIS A 124 -42.11 2.29 6.86
CA HIS A 124 -41.23 3.43 7.12
C HIS A 124 -40.40 3.72 5.89
N VAL A 125 -40.35 5.00 5.49
CA VAL A 125 -39.61 5.45 4.30
C VAL A 125 -38.40 6.28 4.73
N LEU A 126 -37.20 5.80 4.39
CA LEU A 126 -35.96 6.52 4.61
C LEU A 126 -35.46 7.09 3.29
N ASN A 127 -35.07 8.34 3.30
CA ASN A 127 -34.37 8.99 2.19
C ASN A 127 -32.87 9.14 2.59
N LEU A 128 -32.05 8.24 2.09
CA LEU A 128 -30.61 8.37 2.21
C LEU A 128 -30.13 9.42 1.23
N THR A 129 -29.55 10.50 1.71
CA THR A 129 -29.07 11.61 0.87
C THR A 129 -27.61 11.87 1.14
N ILE A 130 -26.83 12.08 0.08
CA ILE A 130 -25.40 12.41 0.15
C ILE A 130 -25.09 13.56 -0.81
N SER A 131 -24.32 14.52 -0.32
CA SER A 131 -23.71 15.61 -1.09
C SER A 131 -22.38 15.98 -0.44
N ALA A 132 -21.59 16.81 -1.08
CA ALA A 132 -20.32 17.28 -0.49
C ALA A 132 -20.55 17.98 0.87
N ALA A 133 -21.58 18.82 0.98
CA ALA A 133 -21.93 19.52 2.23
C ALA A 133 -22.37 18.54 3.33
N ILE A 134 -23.17 17.54 2.99
CA ILE A 134 -23.62 16.50 3.93
C ILE A 134 -22.41 15.68 4.42
N VAL A 135 -21.52 15.28 3.54
CA VAL A 135 -20.31 14.54 3.93
C VAL A 135 -19.45 15.36 4.90
N GLU A 136 -19.25 16.65 4.62
CA GLU A 136 -18.49 17.54 5.50
C GLU A 136 -19.17 17.67 6.88
N GLU A 137 -20.48 17.93 6.92
CA GLU A 137 -21.25 18.01 8.16
C GLU A 137 -21.16 16.72 8.99
N LEU A 138 -21.40 15.56 8.35
CA LEU A 138 -21.36 14.26 9.02
C LEU A 138 -19.97 13.91 9.54
N CYS A 139 -18.93 14.26 8.80
CA CYS A 139 -17.55 14.00 9.23
C CYS A 139 -17.12 14.88 10.41
N GLU A 140 -17.66 16.10 10.55
CA GLU A 140 -17.37 17.03 11.65
C GLU A 140 -18.24 16.78 12.88
N ARG A 141 -19.42 16.19 12.71
CA ARG A 141 -20.35 15.96 13.82
C ARG A 141 -19.83 14.91 14.81
N PRO A 142 -19.76 15.23 16.12
CA PRO A 142 -19.45 14.22 17.13
C PRO A 142 -20.48 13.08 17.10
N SER A 143 -20.01 11.84 17.18
CA SER A 143 -20.88 10.66 17.13
C SER A 143 -20.65 9.77 18.37
N PRO A 144 -21.72 9.26 18.99
CA PRO A 144 -21.62 8.25 20.01
C PRO A 144 -20.88 6.98 19.57
N LEU A 145 -20.94 6.66 18.26
CA LEU A 145 -20.21 5.54 17.67
C LEU A 145 -18.69 5.71 17.73
N LEU A 146 -18.22 6.96 17.93
CA LEU A 146 -16.81 7.32 18.03
C LEU A 146 -16.48 7.90 19.41
N GLU A 147 -17.18 7.46 20.45
CA GLU A 147 -16.95 7.90 21.84
C GLU A 147 -17.09 9.42 22.02
N GLY A 148 -17.91 10.07 21.20
CA GLY A 148 -18.14 11.50 21.23
C GLY A 148 -17.16 12.32 20.39
N GLU A 149 -16.22 11.70 19.70
CA GLU A 149 -15.37 12.36 18.72
C GLU A 149 -16.05 12.42 17.33
N SER A 150 -15.55 13.30 16.47
CA SER A 150 -15.96 13.32 15.06
C SER A 150 -15.12 12.35 14.24
N PHE A 151 -15.69 11.90 13.12
CA PHE A 151 -14.98 10.99 12.19
C PHE A 151 -13.70 11.64 11.63
N ARG A 152 -13.77 12.94 11.31
CA ARG A 152 -12.62 13.73 10.88
C ARG A 152 -11.53 13.80 11.95
N SER A 153 -11.90 14.08 13.21
CA SER A 153 -10.95 14.16 14.31
C SER A 153 -10.20 12.84 14.53
N ARG A 154 -10.92 11.73 14.53
CA ARG A 154 -10.31 10.38 14.64
C ARG A 154 -9.35 10.09 13.49
N MET A 155 -9.73 10.37 12.25
CA MET A 155 -8.84 10.20 11.09
C MET A 155 -7.61 11.08 11.19
N MET A 156 -7.78 12.36 11.53
CA MET A 156 -6.67 13.30 11.72
C MET A 156 -5.70 12.82 12.80
N ASN A 157 -6.20 12.36 13.94
CA ASN A 157 -5.35 11.84 15.02
C ASN A 157 -4.50 10.65 14.55
N CYS A 158 -5.06 9.73 13.76
CA CYS A 158 -4.30 8.62 13.18
C CYS A 158 -3.21 9.10 12.22
N LEU A 159 -3.51 10.09 11.37
CA LEU A 159 -2.53 10.65 10.44
C LEU A 159 -1.40 11.39 11.16
N LEU A 160 -1.73 12.16 12.21
CA LEU A 160 -0.74 12.85 13.04
C LEU A 160 0.18 11.87 13.79
N MET A 161 -0.37 10.76 14.28
CA MET A 161 0.46 9.69 14.84
C MET A 161 1.42 9.10 13.81
N ALA A 162 0.94 8.83 12.60
CA ALA A 162 1.79 8.34 11.51
C ALA A 162 2.87 9.37 11.14
N GLN A 163 2.54 10.66 11.11
CA GLN A 163 3.51 11.73 10.87
C GLN A 163 4.60 11.77 11.95
N GLN A 164 4.23 11.65 13.22
CA GLN A 164 5.18 11.60 14.34
C GLN A 164 6.11 10.37 14.23
N MET A 165 5.55 9.20 13.91
CA MET A 165 6.32 7.98 13.77
C MET A 165 7.33 8.03 12.62
N THR A 166 7.01 8.77 11.58
CA THR A 166 7.87 8.91 10.38
C THR A 166 8.72 10.20 10.41
N ALA A 167 8.72 10.97 11.50
CA ALA A 167 9.36 12.28 11.59
C ALA A 167 10.88 12.27 11.32
N GLN A 168 11.58 11.17 11.64
CA GLN A 168 13.03 11.06 11.40
C GLN A 168 13.37 10.95 9.89
N ARG A 169 12.52 10.32 9.11
CA ARG A 169 12.63 10.22 7.64
C ARG A 169 11.22 10.34 7.05
N PRO A 170 10.74 11.57 6.80
CA PRO A 170 9.39 11.79 6.29
C PRO A 170 9.15 11.07 4.95
N PRO A 171 7.94 10.54 4.72
CA PRO A 171 7.63 9.85 3.47
C PRO A 171 7.72 10.81 2.28
N LYS A 172 8.29 10.34 1.19
CA LYS A 172 8.27 11.06 -0.10
C LYS A 172 6.94 10.90 -0.81
N VAL A 173 6.30 9.76 -0.58
CA VAL A 173 5.00 9.42 -1.15
C VAL A 173 4.06 8.92 -0.06
N VAL A 174 2.84 9.43 -0.04
CA VAL A 174 1.72 8.84 0.67
C VAL A 174 0.87 8.09 -0.35
N LEU A 175 0.90 6.77 -0.27
CA LEU A 175 0.16 5.87 -1.16
C LEU A 175 -1.17 5.51 -0.52
N LEU A 176 -2.28 5.90 -1.14
CA LEU A 176 -3.62 5.55 -0.69
C LEU A 176 -4.17 4.35 -1.47
N THR A 177 -4.62 3.36 -0.73
CA THR A 177 -5.27 2.14 -1.24
C THR A 177 -6.51 1.80 -0.42
N GLY A 178 -7.24 0.76 -0.81
CA GLY A 178 -8.55 0.43 -0.25
C GLY A 178 -9.67 1.28 -0.82
N GLY A 179 -10.87 0.73 -0.96
CA GLY A 179 -11.99 1.38 -1.65
C GLY A 179 -12.42 2.73 -1.04
N ALA A 180 -12.27 2.89 0.27
CA ALA A 180 -12.62 4.14 0.95
C ALA A 180 -11.58 5.27 0.75
N SER A 181 -10.41 4.98 0.19
CA SER A 181 -9.42 6.00 -0.19
C SER A 181 -9.90 6.96 -1.29
N ARG A 182 -10.99 6.62 -1.98
CA ARG A 182 -11.69 7.50 -2.93
C ARG A 182 -12.38 8.70 -2.27
N MET A 183 -12.58 8.67 -0.95
CA MET A 183 -13.19 9.78 -0.21
C MET A 183 -12.30 11.03 -0.28
N THR A 184 -12.77 12.05 -0.99
CA THR A 184 -11.99 13.26 -1.27
C THR A 184 -11.60 14.02 -0.02
N PHE A 185 -12.44 14.04 1.01
CA PHE A 185 -12.13 14.67 2.29
C PHE A 185 -10.94 13.99 2.98
N PHE A 186 -10.81 12.66 2.89
CA PHE A 186 -9.67 11.94 3.45
C PHE A 186 -8.37 12.22 2.69
N GLN A 187 -8.47 12.30 1.36
CA GLN A 187 -7.31 12.72 0.55
C GLN A 187 -6.84 14.13 0.93
N GLN A 188 -7.78 15.03 1.26
CA GLN A 188 -7.44 16.36 1.73
C GLN A 188 -6.75 16.32 3.08
N LEU A 189 -7.23 15.53 4.05
CA LEU A 189 -6.57 15.34 5.35
C LEU A 189 -5.13 14.82 5.17
N CYS A 190 -4.91 13.89 4.25
CA CYS A 190 -3.57 13.40 3.95
C CYS A 190 -2.65 14.50 3.39
N ARG A 191 -3.15 15.36 2.49
CA ARG A 191 -2.37 16.51 1.96
C ARG A 191 -2.04 17.53 3.05
N GLU A 192 -2.98 17.80 3.95
CA GLU A 192 -2.79 18.72 5.08
C GLU A 192 -1.74 18.18 6.07
N THR A 193 -1.75 16.88 6.32
CA THR A 193 -0.83 16.23 7.27
C THR A 193 0.56 16.02 6.70
N PHE A 194 0.67 15.71 5.40
CA PHE A 194 1.92 15.42 4.70
C PHE A 194 2.13 16.37 3.50
N PRO A 195 2.30 17.68 3.74
CA PRO A 195 2.35 18.68 2.67
C PRO A 195 3.54 18.52 1.73
N ASP A 196 4.65 17.94 2.22
CA ASP A 196 5.89 17.74 1.44
C ASP A 196 5.92 16.39 0.71
N SER A 197 4.89 15.57 0.85
CA SER A 197 4.79 14.25 0.23
C SER A 197 3.91 14.29 -1.02
N VAL A 198 4.27 13.51 -2.02
CA VAL A 198 3.38 13.27 -3.17
C VAL A 198 2.25 12.35 -2.73
N LEU A 199 1.00 12.81 -2.84
CA LEU A 199 -0.15 11.95 -2.59
C LEU A 199 -0.47 11.17 -3.86
N HIS A 200 -0.29 9.85 -3.80
CA HIS A 200 -0.65 8.93 -4.88
C HIS A 200 -1.89 8.11 -4.50
N VAL A 201 -2.94 8.23 -5.30
CA VAL A 201 -4.16 7.43 -5.14
C VAL A 201 -4.21 6.44 -6.28
N SER A 202 -4.27 5.16 -5.95
CA SER A 202 -4.39 4.11 -6.97
C SER A 202 -5.63 4.30 -7.85
N ALA A 203 -5.53 3.98 -9.12
CA ALA A 203 -6.67 4.00 -10.04
C ALA A 203 -7.74 2.95 -9.66
N THR A 204 -7.31 1.85 -9.07
CA THR A 204 -8.18 0.73 -8.65
C THR A 204 -7.82 0.26 -7.26
N PRO A 205 -8.00 1.13 -6.23
CA PRO A 205 -7.47 0.90 -4.88
C PRO A 205 -8.04 -0.36 -4.21
N GLU A 206 -9.22 -0.80 -4.61
CA GLU A 206 -9.86 -2.03 -4.13
C GLU A 206 -9.15 -3.32 -4.58
N PHE A 207 -8.31 -3.27 -5.61
CA PHE A 207 -7.57 -4.42 -6.15
C PHE A 207 -6.08 -4.43 -5.82
N ASP A 208 -5.54 -3.37 -5.24
CA ASP A 208 -4.10 -3.24 -5.03
C ASP A 208 -3.50 -4.35 -4.15
N ILE A 209 -4.22 -4.75 -3.11
CA ILE A 209 -3.78 -5.84 -2.24
C ILE A 209 -3.71 -7.15 -3.03
N ALA A 210 -4.75 -7.47 -3.80
CA ALA A 210 -4.80 -8.69 -4.59
C ALA A 210 -3.70 -8.73 -5.66
N ARG A 211 -3.47 -7.61 -6.35
CA ARG A 211 -2.39 -7.48 -7.35
C ARG A 211 -1.01 -7.63 -6.71
N GLY A 212 -0.78 -6.94 -5.61
CA GLY A 212 0.49 -7.01 -4.90
C GLY A 212 0.79 -8.40 -4.35
N LEU A 213 -0.22 -9.13 -3.87
CA LEU A 213 -0.07 -10.53 -3.45
C LEU A 213 0.21 -11.45 -4.64
N ALA A 214 -0.48 -11.28 -5.75
CA ALA A 214 -0.24 -12.06 -6.97
C ALA A 214 1.19 -11.83 -7.49
N TYR A 215 1.66 -10.58 -7.48
CA TYR A 215 3.03 -10.25 -7.86
C TYR A 215 4.07 -10.87 -6.91
N ALA A 216 3.85 -10.77 -5.60
CA ALA A 216 4.73 -11.39 -4.60
C ALA A 216 4.83 -12.91 -4.82
N GLY A 217 3.69 -13.58 -5.00
CA GLY A 217 3.66 -15.01 -5.29
C GLY A 217 4.39 -15.39 -6.59
N HIS A 218 4.28 -14.55 -7.63
CA HIS A 218 5.03 -14.74 -8.86
C HIS A 218 6.55 -14.63 -8.65
N VAL A 219 6.99 -13.62 -7.91
CA VAL A 219 8.42 -13.44 -7.57
C VAL A 219 8.94 -14.58 -6.74
N ASP A 220 8.21 -15.04 -5.73
CA ASP A 220 8.59 -16.18 -4.90
C ASP A 220 8.75 -17.46 -5.73
N GLU A 221 7.86 -17.71 -6.68
CA GLU A 221 7.97 -18.85 -7.59
C GLU A 221 9.19 -18.73 -8.52
N MET A 222 9.47 -17.54 -9.05
CA MET A 222 10.67 -17.29 -9.84
C MET A 222 11.95 -17.54 -9.05
N VAL A 223 12.01 -17.06 -7.80
CA VAL A 223 13.16 -17.27 -6.89
C VAL A 223 13.31 -18.76 -6.58
N ARG A 224 12.21 -19.47 -6.35
CA ARG A 224 12.23 -20.91 -6.10
C ARG A 224 12.78 -21.70 -7.29
N ARG A 225 12.35 -21.36 -8.51
CA ARG A 225 12.86 -21.96 -9.75
C ARG A 225 14.35 -21.66 -9.93
N LEU A 226 14.76 -20.41 -9.78
CA LEU A 226 16.16 -20.02 -9.89
C LEU A 226 17.05 -20.79 -8.91
N LYS A 227 16.61 -20.95 -7.66
CA LYS A 227 17.34 -21.74 -6.66
C LYS A 227 17.46 -23.22 -7.05
N ALA A 228 16.38 -23.81 -7.58
CA ALA A 228 16.38 -25.17 -8.05
C ALA A 228 17.32 -25.38 -9.26
N ASP A 229 17.26 -24.45 -10.22
CA ASP A 229 18.11 -24.48 -11.42
C ASP A 229 19.60 -24.30 -11.05
N ALA A 230 19.89 -23.38 -10.11
CA ALA A 230 21.25 -23.18 -9.60
C ALA A 230 21.78 -24.42 -8.87
N ALA A 231 20.97 -25.07 -8.03
CA ALA A 231 21.36 -26.31 -7.37
C ALA A 231 21.62 -27.42 -8.37
N ALA A 232 20.71 -27.62 -9.34
CA ALA A 232 20.90 -28.61 -10.39
C ALA A 232 22.15 -28.34 -11.26
N TYR A 233 22.45 -27.07 -11.53
CA TYR A 233 23.66 -26.67 -12.25
C TYR A 233 24.94 -27.01 -11.46
N VAL A 234 24.96 -26.75 -10.15
CA VAL A 234 26.10 -27.05 -9.27
C VAL A 234 26.31 -28.57 -9.12
N GLU A 235 25.22 -29.34 -9.04
CA GLU A 235 25.27 -30.80 -8.94
C GLU A 235 25.61 -31.50 -10.26
N SER A 236 25.50 -30.80 -11.37
CA SER A 236 25.82 -31.33 -12.70
C SER A 236 27.34 -31.27 -12.99
N ASP A 237 27.80 -32.07 -13.95
CA ASP A 237 29.17 -32.01 -14.46
C ASP A 237 29.50 -30.70 -15.22
N ALA A 238 28.54 -29.79 -15.37
CA ALA A 238 28.68 -28.57 -16.16
C ALA A 238 29.75 -27.62 -15.59
N VAL A 239 29.85 -27.54 -14.25
CA VAL A 239 30.88 -26.74 -13.58
C VAL A 239 32.26 -27.32 -13.85
N GLU A 240 32.42 -28.65 -13.69
CA GLU A 240 33.66 -29.35 -13.93
C GLU A 240 34.09 -29.25 -15.41
N GLN A 241 33.18 -29.46 -16.34
CA GLN A 241 33.44 -29.29 -17.78
C GLN A 241 33.87 -27.87 -18.14
N LYS A 242 33.27 -26.86 -17.52
CA LYS A 242 33.66 -25.46 -17.72
C LYS A 242 35.03 -25.14 -17.19
N VAL A 243 35.37 -25.68 -16.00
CA VAL A 243 36.71 -25.57 -15.42
C VAL A 243 37.75 -26.28 -16.31
N GLN A 244 37.47 -27.52 -16.70
CA GLN A 244 38.35 -28.28 -17.58
C GLN A 244 38.56 -27.59 -18.95
N SER A 245 37.54 -27.01 -19.54
CA SER A 245 37.67 -26.27 -20.79
C SER A 245 38.48 -24.97 -20.65
N ALA A 246 38.48 -24.34 -19.49
CA ALA A 246 39.27 -23.13 -19.21
C ALA A 246 40.74 -23.43 -18.82
N MET A 247 41.01 -24.64 -18.33
CA MET A 247 42.37 -25.01 -17.82
C MET A 247 43.48 -24.80 -18.85
N PRO A 248 43.36 -25.17 -20.16
CA PRO A 248 44.45 -24.96 -21.11
C PRO A 248 44.85 -23.48 -21.22
N ALA A 249 43.88 -22.60 -21.36
CA ALA A 249 44.13 -21.15 -21.45
C ALA A 249 44.74 -20.55 -20.16
N LEU A 250 44.26 -21.01 -18.98
CA LEU A 250 44.85 -20.63 -17.70
C LEU A 250 46.27 -21.12 -17.54
N THR A 251 46.56 -22.36 -17.97
CA THR A 251 47.91 -22.93 -17.92
C THR A 251 48.87 -22.16 -18.82
N GLU A 252 48.44 -21.81 -20.02
CA GLU A 252 49.24 -21.00 -20.95
C GLU A 252 49.53 -19.61 -20.40
N GLN A 253 48.51 -18.92 -19.88
CA GLN A 253 48.68 -17.60 -19.24
C GLN A 253 49.65 -17.66 -18.04
N LEU A 254 49.54 -18.68 -17.21
CA LEU A 254 50.39 -18.86 -16.06
C LEU A 254 51.85 -19.15 -16.50
N SER A 255 52.02 -20.03 -17.49
CA SER A 255 53.35 -20.37 -18.05
C SER A 255 54.01 -19.15 -18.64
N ASP A 256 53.29 -18.34 -19.41
CA ASP A 256 53.80 -17.10 -19.95
C ASP A 256 54.18 -16.07 -18.88
N ALA A 257 53.37 -15.94 -17.85
CA ALA A 257 53.65 -15.06 -16.74
C ALA A 257 54.91 -15.48 -15.97
N MET A 258 55.03 -16.77 -15.70
CA MET A 258 56.21 -17.35 -15.05
C MET A 258 57.49 -17.19 -15.91
N ALA A 259 57.40 -17.44 -17.21
CA ALA A 259 58.49 -17.28 -18.15
C ALA A 259 58.98 -15.82 -18.20
N ARG A 260 58.07 -14.86 -18.28
CA ARG A 260 58.40 -13.43 -18.23
C ARG A 260 59.05 -13.04 -16.90
N GLN A 261 58.48 -13.50 -15.79
CA GLN A 261 59.05 -13.20 -14.48
C GLN A 261 60.48 -13.79 -14.30
N LEU A 262 60.70 -15.03 -14.71
CA LEU A 262 62.02 -15.63 -14.70
C LEU A 262 63.00 -14.89 -15.62
N THR A 263 62.54 -14.52 -16.80
CA THR A 263 63.38 -13.77 -17.77
C THR A 263 63.77 -12.41 -17.18
N ASP A 264 62.82 -11.65 -16.68
CA ASP A 264 63.05 -10.28 -16.22
C ASP A 264 63.76 -10.21 -14.87
N SER A 265 63.44 -11.12 -13.94
CA SER A 265 63.97 -11.05 -12.58
C SER A 265 65.24 -11.86 -12.34
N VAL A 266 65.53 -12.86 -13.21
CA VAL A 266 66.68 -13.73 -13.04
C VAL A 266 67.60 -13.70 -14.27
N LEU A 267 67.08 -14.11 -15.43
CA LEU A 267 67.96 -14.29 -16.60
C LEU A 267 68.58 -13.00 -17.10
N VAL A 268 67.80 -11.92 -17.22
CA VAL A 268 68.30 -10.64 -17.73
C VAL A 268 69.32 -10.00 -16.77
N PRO A 269 69.08 -9.95 -15.46
CA PRO A 269 70.09 -9.44 -14.51
C PRO A 269 71.37 -10.26 -14.50
N GLU A 270 71.26 -11.58 -14.48
CA GLU A 270 72.46 -12.46 -14.45
C GLU A 270 73.21 -12.38 -15.78
N TYR A 271 72.56 -12.33 -16.93
CA TYR A 271 73.20 -12.11 -18.21
C TYR A 271 73.94 -10.75 -18.28
N ARG A 272 73.35 -9.67 -17.69
CA ARG A 272 74.02 -8.36 -17.61
C ARG A 272 75.27 -8.40 -16.74
N LYS A 273 75.24 -9.07 -15.60
CA LYS A 273 76.41 -9.26 -14.73
C LYS A 273 77.52 -10.01 -15.47
N TRP A 274 77.19 -11.15 -16.09
CA TRP A 274 78.16 -11.93 -16.88
C TRP A 274 78.73 -11.08 -18.02
N ARG A 275 78.01 -10.32 -18.72
CA ARG A 275 78.49 -9.46 -19.78
C ARG A 275 79.38 -8.31 -19.30
N GLN A 276 79.28 -7.93 -18.06
CA GLN A 276 80.07 -6.88 -17.43
C GLN A 276 81.30 -7.46 -16.74
N GLY A 277 81.51 -8.79 -16.74
CA GLY A 277 82.59 -9.45 -16.12
C GLY A 277 82.52 -9.52 -14.59
N GLU A 278 81.32 -9.37 -14.03
CA GLU A 278 81.07 -9.44 -12.61
C GLU A 278 80.56 -10.89 -12.28
N THR A 279 81.45 -11.87 -12.28
CA THR A 279 81.20 -13.26 -11.80
C THR A 279 81.83 -13.53 -10.50
#